data_cf1dfff2d242db75892ac2be47f7ddad
#
_entry.id   cf1dfff2d242db75892ac2be47f7ddad
#
_cell.length_a   1.000
_cell.length_b   1.000
_cell.length_c   1.000
_cell.angle_alpha   90.00
_cell.angle_beta   90.00
_cell.angle_gamma   90.00
#
_symmetry.space_group_name_H-M   'P 1'
#
loop_
_entity.id
_entity.type
_entity.pdbx_description
1 polymer ?
#
loop_
_entity_poly.entity_id
_entity_poly.type
_entity_poly.pdbx_seq_one_letter_code
_entity_poly.pdbx_strand_id
1 'polypeptide(L)'
;DEFDGIDEYKKGDSYSKIAWKKSTIGDKKFVKEFKSFKSSKKSILDLNKYNHIEFEKLLSYSVFILDYYFTKSLNLTFKHKDNVFHLNENKNSLNKILKYISNVKN
;
A
#
# COMPACT_ATOMS: atom_id res chain seq x y z
N ASP A 1 15.38 -8.14 -6.51
CA ASP A 1 14.00 -7.98 -6.90
C ASP A 1 13.22 -7.26 -5.80
N GLU A 2 12.41 -6.30 -6.15
CA GLU A 2 11.67 -5.53 -5.17
C GLU A 2 10.64 -6.33 -4.38
N PHE A 3 10.36 -7.54 -4.80
CA PHE A 3 9.45 -8.42 -4.07
C PHE A 3 10.14 -9.27 -3.02
N ASP A 4 11.46 -9.35 -3.08
CA ASP A 4 12.21 -10.25 -2.20
C ASP A 4 12.29 -9.75 -0.76
N GLY A 5 12.22 -8.47 -0.56
CA GLY A 5 12.43 -7.88 0.75
C GLY A 5 11.23 -7.91 1.68
N ILE A 6 10.13 -8.54 1.27
CA ILE A 6 8.89 -8.49 2.06
C ILE A 6 8.50 -9.85 2.64
N ASP A 7 9.38 -10.82 2.56
CA ASP A 7 9.06 -12.19 2.94
C ASP A 7 9.14 -12.43 4.43
N GLU A 8 10.00 -11.72 5.10
CA GLU A 8 10.32 -12.05 6.49
C GLU A 8 9.54 -11.18 7.46
N TYR A 9 9.03 -11.84 8.50
CA TYR A 9 8.44 -11.14 9.61
C TYR A 9 9.55 -10.47 10.41
N LYS A 10 9.45 -9.17 10.60
CA LYS A 10 10.38 -8.43 11.44
C LYS A 10 9.67 -8.02 12.70
N LYS A 11 10.39 -8.11 13.81
CA LYS A 11 9.85 -7.68 15.09
C LYS A 11 9.35 -6.24 14.99
N GLY A 12 8.10 -6.03 15.35
CA GLY A 12 7.46 -4.73 15.24
C GLY A 12 6.55 -4.56 14.02
N ASP A 13 6.61 -5.49 13.06
CA ASP A 13 5.68 -5.45 11.94
C ASP A 13 4.31 -5.95 12.39
N SER A 14 3.26 -5.35 11.86
CA SER A 14 1.92 -5.84 12.16
C SER A 14 1.65 -7.12 11.36
N TYR A 15 0.93 -8.04 12.00
CA TYR A 15 0.54 -9.27 11.34
C TYR A 15 -0.31 -8.99 10.09
N SER A 16 -1.22 -8.04 10.19
CA SER A 16 -2.09 -7.67 9.07
C SER A 16 -1.28 -7.20 7.87
N LYS A 17 -0.26 -6.38 8.11
CA LYS A 17 0.61 -5.88 7.05
C LYS A 17 1.30 -7.04 6.32
N ILE A 18 1.83 -8.00 7.06
CA ILE A 18 2.52 -9.14 6.49
C ILE A 18 1.57 -10.01 5.67
N ALA A 19 0.39 -10.27 6.20
CA ALA A 19 -0.61 -11.09 5.50
C ALA A 19 -1.05 -10.43 4.20
N TRP A 20 -1.29 -9.12 4.23
CA TRP A 20 -1.69 -8.39 3.04
C TRP A 20 -0.60 -8.41 1.97
N LYS A 21 0.66 -8.22 2.36
CA LYS A 21 1.77 -8.25 1.41
C LYS A 21 1.88 -9.61 0.74
N LYS A 22 1.77 -10.69 1.52
CA LYS A 22 1.85 -12.04 0.98
C LYS A 22 0.72 -12.35 0.00
N SER A 23 -0.50 -11.93 0.32
CA SER A 23 -1.64 -12.19 -0.55
C SER A 23 -1.54 -11.42 -1.86
N THR A 24 -0.78 -10.33 -1.89
CA THR A 24 -0.65 -9.46 -3.04
C THR A 24 0.43 -9.93 -4.02
N ILE A 25 1.53 -10.49 -3.52
CA ILE A 25 2.70 -10.84 -4.33
C ILE A 25 2.35 -11.79 -5.48
N GLY A 26 1.46 -12.74 -5.25
CA GLY A 26 1.07 -13.71 -6.28
C GLY A 26 -0.01 -13.23 -7.22
N ASP A 27 -0.49 -12.03 -7.06
CA ASP A 27 -1.62 -11.52 -7.84
C ASP A 27 -1.14 -10.86 -9.13
N LYS A 28 -1.34 -11.56 -10.24
CA LYS A 28 -0.89 -11.06 -11.55
C LYS A 28 -1.60 -9.79 -11.96
N LYS A 29 -2.86 -9.64 -11.61
CA LYS A 29 -3.61 -8.42 -11.91
C LYS A 29 -3.02 -7.24 -11.16
N PHE A 30 -2.67 -7.45 -9.91
CA PHE A 30 -2.04 -6.40 -9.13
C PHE A 30 -0.69 -6.00 -9.70
N VAL A 31 0.14 -6.98 -10.08
CA VAL A 31 1.47 -6.67 -10.65
C VAL A 31 1.32 -5.75 -11.85
N LYS A 32 0.35 -6.04 -12.71
CA LYS A 32 0.10 -5.21 -13.89
C LYS A 32 -0.35 -3.80 -13.49
N GLU A 33 -1.28 -3.70 -12.55
CA GLU A 33 -1.77 -2.42 -12.06
C GLU A 33 -0.67 -1.62 -11.39
N PHE A 34 0.17 -2.29 -10.61
CA PHE A 34 1.27 -1.66 -9.92
C PHE A 34 2.29 -1.09 -10.89
N LYS A 35 2.63 -1.84 -11.93
CA LYS A 35 3.56 -1.36 -12.96
C LYS A 35 2.99 -0.16 -13.70
N SER A 36 1.72 -0.19 -14.00
CA SER A 36 1.02 0.94 -14.62
C SER A 36 1.04 2.16 -13.71
N PHE A 37 0.77 1.96 -12.42
CA PHE A 37 0.79 3.04 -11.45
C PHE A 37 2.17 3.70 -11.37
N LYS A 38 3.22 2.88 -11.29
CA LYS A 38 4.60 3.38 -11.25
C LYS A 38 4.97 4.17 -12.50
N SER A 39 4.66 3.61 -13.66
CA SER A 39 5.07 4.21 -14.93
C SER A 39 4.33 5.51 -15.23
N SER A 40 3.16 5.70 -14.67
CA SER A 40 2.40 6.94 -14.84
C SER A 40 2.97 8.09 -14.02
N LYS A 41 3.95 7.82 -13.15
CA LYS A 41 4.58 8.81 -12.27
C LYS A 41 3.59 9.53 -11.36
N LYS A 42 2.47 8.88 -11.07
CA LYS A 42 1.50 9.42 -10.14
C LYS A 42 2.05 9.33 -8.72
N SER A 43 1.78 10.35 -7.94
CA SER A 43 2.15 10.39 -6.53
C SER A 43 0.91 10.38 -5.62
N ILE A 44 -0.23 10.01 -6.17
CA ILE A 44 -1.49 9.97 -5.43
C ILE A 44 -2.12 8.60 -5.59
N LEU A 45 -2.35 7.92 -4.48
CA LEU A 45 -3.10 6.67 -4.44
C LEU A 45 -4.48 7.00 -3.88
N ASP A 46 -5.44 7.20 -4.77
CA ASP A 46 -6.81 7.57 -4.41
C ASP A 46 -7.71 6.37 -4.52
N LEU A 47 -8.07 5.78 -3.38
CA LEU A 47 -8.89 4.58 -3.35
C LEU A 47 -10.29 4.81 -3.89
N ASN A 48 -10.74 6.05 -3.90
CA ASN A 48 -12.07 6.39 -4.42
C ASN A 48 -12.22 6.09 -5.91
N LYS A 49 -11.10 5.97 -6.62
CA LYS A 49 -11.08 5.69 -8.06
C LYS A 49 -11.09 4.21 -8.40
N TYR A 50 -11.04 3.34 -7.40
CA TYR A 50 -10.91 1.91 -7.61
C TYR A 50 -12.15 1.14 -7.12
N ASN A 51 -13.33 1.68 -7.38
CA ASN A 51 -14.59 1.08 -6.94
C ASN A 51 -14.85 -0.30 -7.53
N HIS A 52 -14.19 -0.61 -8.64
CA HIS A 52 -14.36 -1.89 -9.32
C HIS A 52 -13.53 -3.01 -8.70
N ILE A 53 -12.72 -2.70 -7.70
CA ILE A 53 -11.87 -3.68 -7.01
C ILE A 53 -12.50 -3.97 -5.65
N GLU A 54 -12.53 -5.25 -5.27
CA GLU A 54 -12.99 -5.64 -3.94
C GLU A 54 -12.18 -4.89 -2.89
N PHE A 55 -12.87 -4.36 -1.87
CA PHE A 55 -12.24 -3.46 -0.91
C PHE A 55 -11.08 -4.09 -0.16
N GLU A 56 -11.23 -5.33 0.31
CA GLU A 56 -10.14 -6.02 1.01
C GLU A 56 -8.92 -6.19 0.12
N LYS A 57 -9.14 -6.50 -1.15
CA LYS A 57 -8.08 -6.63 -2.12
C LYS A 57 -7.41 -5.29 -2.38
N LEU A 58 -8.21 -4.24 -2.46
CA LEU A 58 -7.70 -2.88 -2.63
C LEU A 58 -6.82 -2.46 -1.46
N LEU A 59 -7.20 -2.83 -0.25
CA LEU A 59 -6.38 -2.56 0.93
C LEU A 59 -5.05 -3.30 0.86
N SER A 60 -5.06 -4.54 0.39
CA SER A 60 -3.82 -5.31 0.21
C SER A 60 -2.89 -4.62 -0.78
N TYR A 61 -3.44 -4.17 -1.90
CA TYR A 61 -2.67 -3.43 -2.90
C TYR A 61 -2.09 -2.16 -2.31
N SER A 62 -2.89 -1.46 -1.51
CA SER A 62 -2.46 -0.20 -0.91
C SER A 62 -1.29 -0.40 0.04
N VAL A 63 -1.33 -1.44 0.86
CA VAL A 63 -0.24 -1.76 1.77
C VAL A 63 1.05 -2.03 0.99
N PHE A 64 0.95 -2.79 -0.09
CA PHE A 64 2.11 -3.08 -0.93
C PHE A 64 2.70 -1.81 -1.54
N ILE A 65 1.85 -0.97 -2.11
CA ILE A 65 2.29 0.27 -2.76
C ILE A 65 2.92 1.22 -1.74
N LEU A 66 2.31 1.37 -0.58
CA LEU A 66 2.83 2.22 0.48
C LEU A 66 4.20 1.75 0.94
N ASP A 67 4.35 0.45 1.15
CA ASP A 67 5.61 -0.11 1.59
C ASP A 67 6.70 0.07 0.53
N TYR A 68 6.35 -0.14 -0.73
CA TYR A 68 7.29 0.06 -1.82
C TYR A 68 7.77 1.50 -1.89
N TYR A 69 6.83 2.45 -1.85
CA TYR A 69 7.18 3.86 -1.93
C TYR A 69 8.01 4.32 -0.73
N PHE A 70 7.66 3.82 0.45
CA PHE A 70 8.43 4.14 1.65
C PHE A 70 9.86 3.60 1.55
N THR A 71 10.01 2.35 1.11
CA THR A 71 11.31 1.70 0.97
C THR A 71 12.21 2.44 -0.03
N LYS A 72 11.60 3.01 -1.08
CA LYS A 72 12.33 3.76 -2.09
C LYS A 72 12.49 5.23 -1.74
N SER A 73 12.06 5.64 -0.56
CA SER A 73 12.09 7.04 -0.11
C SER A 73 11.32 7.98 -1.05
N LEU A 74 10.23 7.48 -1.61
CA LEU A 74 9.36 8.26 -2.49
C LEU A 74 8.14 8.74 -1.73
N ASN A 75 7.72 9.96 -2.01
CA ASN A 75 6.52 10.53 -1.42
C ASN A 75 5.27 10.01 -2.12
N LEU A 76 4.20 9.86 -1.36
CA LEU A 76 2.93 9.39 -1.90
C LEU A 76 1.80 9.99 -1.08
N THR A 77 0.74 10.43 -1.74
CA THR A 77 -0.47 10.87 -1.06
C THR A 77 -1.50 9.75 -1.13
N PHE A 78 -2.01 9.35 0.03
CA PHE A 78 -3.01 8.30 0.15
C PHE A 78 -4.35 8.94 0.46
N LYS A 79 -5.37 8.61 -0.32
CA LYS A 79 -6.72 9.16 -0.14
C LYS A 79 -7.76 8.06 -0.06
N HIS A 80 -8.67 8.19 0.88
CA HIS A 80 -9.85 7.35 0.97
C HIS A 80 -10.99 8.16 1.54
N LYS A 81 -12.08 8.29 0.77
CA LYS A 81 -13.20 9.17 1.13
C LYS A 81 -12.65 10.59 1.37
N ASP A 82 -12.93 11.17 2.53
CA ASP A 82 -12.46 12.51 2.86
C ASP A 82 -11.12 12.51 3.59
N ASN A 83 -10.53 11.32 3.78
CA ASN A 83 -9.27 11.20 4.51
C ASN A 83 -8.09 11.31 3.55
N VAL A 84 -7.13 12.15 3.92
CA VAL A 84 -5.93 12.37 3.12
C VAL A 84 -4.72 12.22 4.02
N PHE A 85 -3.75 11.41 3.58
CA PHE A 85 -2.51 11.18 4.29
C PHE A 85 -1.34 11.37 3.35
N HIS A 86 -0.24 11.85 3.87
CA HIS A 86 0.98 12.07 3.09
C HIS A 86 2.08 11.15 3.59
N LEU A 87 2.53 10.25 2.73
CA LEU A 87 3.65 9.38 3.03
C LEU A 87 4.95 10.12 2.72
N ASN A 88 5.87 10.12 3.68
CA ASN A 88 7.19 10.69 3.50
C ASN A 88 8.22 9.69 4.06
N GLU A 89 9.47 10.11 4.20
CA GLU A 89 10.53 9.22 4.67
C GLU A 89 10.48 8.93 6.17
N ASN A 90 9.62 9.63 6.91
CA ASN A 90 9.44 9.39 8.33
C ASN A 90 8.52 8.17 8.52
N LYS A 91 8.99 7.18 9.26
CA LYS A 91 8.23 5.95 9.49
C LYS A 91 6.89 6.21 10.17
N ASN A 92 6.77 7.29 10.93
CA ASN A 92 5.51 7.65 11.57
C ASN A 92 4.41 7.91 10.54
N SER A 93 4.76 8.47 9.37
CA SER A 93 3.78 8.69 8.31
C SER A 93 3.25 7.37 7.75
N LEU A 94 4.12 6.40 7.56
CA LEU A 94 3.73 5.08 7.10
C LEU A 94 2.84 4.39 8.15
N ASN A 95 3.26 4.42 9.40
CA ASN A 95 2.52 3.77 10.48
C ASN A 95 1.13 4.36 10.65
N LYS A 96 0.98 5.66 10.48
CA LYS A 96 -0.32 6.33 10.57
C LYS A 96 -1.27 5.83 9.50
N ILE A 97 -0.77 5.68 8.27
CA ILE A 97 -1.59 5.19 7.16
C ILE A 97 -1.95 3.71 7.36
N LEU A 98 -0.97 2.91 7.77
CA LEU A 98 -1.22 1.48 8.02
C LEU A 98 -2.23 1.27 9.13
N LYS A 99 -2.18 2.08 10.17
CA LYS A 99 -3.14 2.03 11.25
C LYS A 99 -4.55 2.36 10.74
N TYR A 100 -4.65 3.38 9.90
CA TYR A 100 -5.92 3.72 9.27
C TYR A 100 -6.46 2.53 8.46
N ILE A 101 -5.62 1.94 7.62
CA ILE A 101 -6.02 0.82 6.77
C ILE A 101 -6.48 -0.38 7.61
N SER A 102 -5.83 -0.61 8.74
CA SER A 102 -6.19 -1.74 9.63
C SER A 102 -7.57 -1.58 10.25
N ASN A 103 -8.08 -0.37 10.34
CA ASN A 103 -9.34 -0.09 11.03
C ASN A 103 -10.46 0.38 10.11
N VAL A 104 -10.16 0.63 8.85
CA VAL A 104 -11.13 1.19 7.93
C VAL A 104 -12.14 0.13 7.47
N LYS A 105 -13.37 0.56 7.31
CA LYS A 105 -14.43 -0.24 6.72
C LYS A 105 -15.03 0.54 5.56
N ASN A 106 -15.40 -0.21 4.56
CA ASN A 106 -15.98 0.41 3.38
C ASN A 106 -17.43 0.83 3.63
#